data_7272904c0cfb6f2e90d655810c9fa62d
#
_entry.id   7272904c0cfb6f2e90d655810c9fa62d
#
_cell.length_a   1.000
_cell.length_b   1.000
_cell.length_c   1.000
_cell.angle_alpha   90.00
_cell.angle_beta   90.00
_cell.angle_gamma   90.00
#
_symmetry.space_group_name_H-M   'P 1'
#
loop_
_entity.id
_entity.type
_entity.pdbx_description
1 polymer ?
#
loop_
_entity_poly.entity_id
_entity_poly.type
_entity_poly.pdbx_seq_one_letter_code
_entity_poly.pdbx_strand_id
1 'polypeptide(L)'
;TVGVHLSKLAEAVILFTTAEFGFFTLSDAYSTGSSLMPQKKNPDVFELTRGKAGTLIGLLVGLLATLKGLPSTYDKDLQEDKVPVFQATDTLLALLPVLAGALDTITLHPARMRAAIDPAMLATDLADFLVKKGVPFREAHATAGKAVRLAIEKETPLDQLTMADWQTLGVTDPAVTQVFDPQKSIETRNALGGTAPDAVKYQLEQAKAIVA
;
A
#
# COMPACT_ATOMS: atom_id res chain seq x y z
N THR A 1 14.05 1.04 11.64
CA THR A 1 13.37 1.45 10.41
C THR A 1 13.04 0.26 9.51
N VAL A 2 14.05 -0.62 9.16
CA VAL A 2 13.83 -1.79 8.28
C VAL A 2 12.66 -2.65 8.78
N GLY A 3 12.63 -3.04 10.06
CA GLY A 3 11.53 -3.84 10.63
C GLY A 3 10.15 -3.21 10.45
N VAL A 4 10.04 -1.89 10.54
CA VAL A 4 8.78 -1.17 10.31
C VAL A 4 8.33 -1.28 8.84
N HIS A 5 9.26 -1.13 7.88
CA HIS A 5 8.95 -1.29 6.46
C HIS A 5 8.53 -2.73 6.13
N LEU A 6 9.23 -3.72 6.67
CA LEU A 6 8.89 -5.13 6.49
C LEU A 6 7.52 -5.47 7.09
N SER A 7 7.19 -4.90 8.25
CA SER A 7 5.86 -5.07 8.87
C SER A 7 4.75 -4.50 8.01
N LYS A 8 4.94 -3.31 7.42
CA LYS A 8 3.94 -2.69 6.52
C LYS A 8 3.75 -3.51 5.24
N LEU A 9 4.83 -4.02 4.66
CA LEU A 9 4.76 -4.92 3.50
C LEU A 9 4.01 -6.20 3.85
N ALA A 10 4.37 -6.81 4.98
CA ALA A 10 3.74 -8.04 5.46
C ALA A 10 2.24 -7.87 5.68
N GLU A 11 1.81 -6.78 6.32
CA GLU A 11 0.39 -6.47 6.53
C GLU A 11 -0.37 -6.36 5.21
N ALA A 12 0.20 -5.66 4.21
CA ALA A 12 -0.44 -5.54 2.90
C ALA A 12 -0.61 -6.91 2.22
N VAL A 13 0.41 -7.79 2.27
CA VAL A 13 0.32 -9.13 1.68
C VAL A 13 -0.69 -10.00 2.43
N ILE A 14 -0.69 -9.98 3.78
CA ILE A 14 -1.67 -10.70 4.60
C ILE A 14 -3.09 -10.30 4.18
N LEU A 15 -3.38 -9.00 4.14
CA LEU A 15 -4.69 -8.48 3.77
C LEU A 15 -5.09 -8.91 2.35
N PHE A 16 -4.19 -8.78 1.39
CA PHE A 16 -4.47 -9.08 -0.02
C PHE A 16 -4.57 -10.57 -0.34
N THR A 17 -4.12 -11.44 0.57
CA THR A 17 -4.30 -12.91 0.46
C THR A 17 -5.58 -13.42 1.11
N THR A 18 -6.33 -12.57 1.84
CA THR A 18 -7.62 -12.98 2.42
C THR A 18 -8.64 -13.32 1.34
N ALA A 19 -9.66 -14.11 1.69
CA ALA A 19 -10.73 -14.49 0.77
C ALA A 19 -11.54 -13.28 0.26
N GLU A 20 -11.69 -12.26 1.10
CA GLU A 20 -12.40 -11.01 0.82
C GLU A 20 -11.71 -10.23 -0.32
N PHE A 21 -10.40 -10.07 -0.25
CA PHE A 21 -9.63 -9.42 -1.30
C PHE A 21 -9.23 -10.39 -2.41
N GLY A 22 -8.50 -11.46 -2.08
CA GLY A 22 -8.01 -12.47 -3.02
C GLY A 22 -7.21 -11.87 -4.17
N PHE A 23 -6.47 -10.80 -3.91
CA PHE A 23 -5.62 -10.14 -4.89
C PHE A 23 -4.34 -10.91 -5.13
N PHE A 24 -3.89 -11.65 -4.10
CA PHE A 24 -2.68 -12.46 -4.13
C PHE A 24 -2.98 -13.91 -3.74
N THR A 25 -2.22 -14.83 -4.33
CA THR A 25 -2.12 -16.21 -3.86
C THR A 25 -0.66 -16.53 -3.56
N LEU A 26 -0.39 -17.05 -2.37
CA LEU A 26 0.94 -17.49 -1.97
C LEU A 26 1.25 -18.89 -2.51
N SER A 27 2.51 -19.14 -2.80
CA SER A 27 3.01 -20.48 -3.08
C SER A 27 2.87 -21.38 -1.85
N ASP A 28 2.63 -22.69 -2.07
CA ASP A 28 2.59 -23.69 -1.00
C ASP A 28 3.93 -23.80 -0.25
N ALA A 29 5.04 -23.46 -0.91
CA ALA A 29 6.36 -23.47 -0.28
C ALA A 29 6.51 -22.37 0.80
N TYR A 30 5.68 -21.32 0.76
CA TYR A 30 5.73 -20.16 1.66
C TYR A 30 4.40 -19.94 2.41
N SER A 31 3.58 -20.96 2.51
CA SER A 31 2.33 -20.95 3.26
C SER A 31 2.15 -22.25 4.00
N THR A 32 1.48 -22.22 5.15
CA THR A 32 1.13 -23.46 5.85
C THR A 32 -0.36 -23.75 5.74
N GLY A 33 -0.68 -25.04 5.71
CA GLY A 33 -2.05 -25.51 5.80
C GLY A 33 -2.54 -25.59 7.25
N SER A 34 -3.78 -26.02 7.41
CA SER A 34 -4.34 -26.39 8.71
C SER A 34 -4.52 -27.90 8.77
N SER A 35 -4.19 -28.51 9.90
CA SER A 35 -4.48 -29.91 10.14
C SER A 35 -5.98 -30.23 10.23
N LEU A 36 -6.80 -29.20 10.49
CA LEU A 36 -8.25 -29.30 10.65
C LEU A 36 -9.03 -28.82 9.41
N MET A 37 -8.51 -27.82 8.72
CA MET A 37 -9.17 -27.16 7.58
C MET A 37 -8.32 -27.34 6.31
N PRO A 38 -8.62 -28.33 5.44
CA PRO A 38 -7.77 -28.66 4.28
C PRO A 38 -7.63 -27.50 3.26
N GLN A 39 -8.60 -26.59 3.20
CA GLN A 39 -8.62 -25.45 2.29
C GLN A 39 -7.83 -24.25 2.81
N LYS A 40 -7.42 -24.27 4.10
CA LYS A 40 -6.77 -23.12 4.72
C LYS A 40 -5.31 -23.00 4.30
N LYS A 41 -4.92 -21.84 3.80
CA LYS A 41 -3.54 -21.42 3.59
C LYS A 41 -3.27 -20.21 4.48
N ASN A 42 -2.23 -20.31 5.31
CA ASN A 42 -1.84 -19.23 6.20
C ASN A 42 -0.64 -18.49 5.62
N PRO A 43 -0.62 -17.16 5.66
CA PRO A 43 0.51 -16.34 5.21
C PRO A 43 1.60 -16.24 6.31
N ASP A 44 2.04 -17.38 6.86
CA ASP A 44 2.88 -17.44 8.06
C ASP A 44 4.18 -16.66 7.93
N VAL A 45 4.82 -16.67 6.75
CA VAL A 45 6.03 -15.90 6.48
C VAL A 45 5.79 -14.42 6.77
N PHE A 46 4.66 -13.91 6.34
CA PHE A 46 4.31 -12.50 6.52
C PHE A 46 3.83 -12.21 7.94
N GLU A 47 3.08 -13.12 8.56
CA GLU A 47 2.67 -13.00 9.96
C GLU A 47 3.88 -12.98 10.89
N LEU A 48 4.83 -13.89 10.69
CA LEU A 48 6.09 -13.92 11.45
C LEU A 48 6.95 -12.68 11.18
N THR A 49 6.98 -12.17 9.94
CA THR A 49 7.66 -10.92 9.61
C THR A 49 7.10 -9.75 10.41
N ARG A 50 5.77 -9.64 10.47
CA ARG A 50 5.08 -8.62 11.29
C ARG A 50 5.40 -8.78 12.77
N GLY A 51 5.42 -10.00 13.28
CA GLY A 51 5.81 -10.30 14.66
C GLY A 51 7.28 -9.96 14.96
N LYS A 52 8.21 -10.31 14.05
CA LYS A 52 9.65 -10.00 14.18
C LYS A 52 9.95 -8.50 14.17
N ALA A 53 9.12 -7.68 13.53
CA ALA A 53 9.24 -6.23 13.62
C ALA A 53 9.11 -5.75 15.08
N GLY A 54 8.18 -6.34 15.86
CA GLY A 54 8.07 -6.07 17.29
C GLY A 54 9.34 -6.44 18.06
N THR A 55 9.95 -7.59 17.75
CA THR A 55 11.25 -7.98 18.33
C THR A 55 12.34 -6.95 18.04
N LEU A 56 12.47 -6.50 16.79
CA LEU A 56 13.47 -5.49 16.40
C LEU A 56 13.26 -4.14 17.11
N ILE A 57 12.02 -3.74 17.30
CA ILE A 57 11.67 -2.53 18.08
C ILE A 57 12.07 -2.71 19.53
N GLY A 58 11.77 -3.87 20.13
CA GLY A 58 12.11 -4.19 21.51
C GLY A 58 13.64 -4.15 21.75
N LEU A 59 14.44 -4.68 20.83
CA LEU A 59 15.91 -4.64 20.89
C LEU A 59 16.43 -3.19 20.86
N LEU A 60 15.86 -2.33 20.00
CA LEU A 60 16.20 -0.91 19.98
C LEU A 60 15.84 -0.21 21.29
N VAL A 61 14.65 -0.47 21.82
CA VAL A 61 14.20 0.10 23.11
C VAL A 61 15.11 -0.34 24.25
N GLY A 62 15.53 -1.62 24.28
CA GLY A 62 16.48 -2.15 25.26
C GLY A 62 17.82 -1.40 25.22
N LEU A 63 18.36 -1.19 24.01
CA LEU A 63 19.61 -0.44 23.84
C LEU A 63 19.47 1.02 24.29
N LEU A 64 18.37 1.69 23.92
CA LEU A 64 18.11 3.06 24.38
C LEU A 64 17.95 3.14 25.90
N ALA A 65 17.37 2.12 26.53
CA ALA A 65 17.24 2.04 27.98
C ALA A 65 18.61 1.86 28.67
N THR A 66 19.54 1.13 28.05
CA THR A 66 20.92 1.04 28.52
C THR A 66 21.64 2.40 28.46
N LEU A 67 21.44 3.14 27.38
CA LEU A 67 22.08 4.45 27.17
C LEU A 67 21.54 5.56 28.07
N LYS A 68 20.29 5.43 28.58
CA LYS A 68 19.69 6.46 29.43
C LYS A 68 20.49 6.68 30.70
N GLY A 69 20.78 7.91 31.01
CA GLY A 69 21.41 8.29 32.30
C GLY A 69 22.88 7.93 32.44
N LEU A 70 23.54 7.43 31.39
CA LEU A 70 24.98 7.27 31.40
C LEU A 70 25.67 8.63 31.37
N PRO A 71 26.79 8.82 32.15
CA PRO A 71 27.56 10.04 32.09
C PRO A 71 28.31 10.15 30.76
N SER A 72 28.90 11.32 30.52
CA SER A 72 29.78 11.52 29.36
C SER A 72 31.08 10.76 29.59
N THR A 73 31.37 9.76 28.87
CA THR A 73 32.55 8.94 28.69
C THR A 73 32.14 7.48 28.49
N TYR A 74 33.10 6.56 28.48
CA TYR A 74 32.83 5.14 28.36
C TYR A 74 32.56 4.50 29.72
N ASP A 75 31.40 3.84 29.84
CA ASP A 75 31.03 3.00 30.98
C ASP A 75 30.83 1.54 30.55
N LYS A 76 31.01 0.61 31.48
CA LYS A 76 30.87 -0.84 31.22
C LYS A 76 29.49 -1.25 30.76
N ASP A 77 28.46 -0.50 31.08
CA ASP A 77 27.06 -0.66 30.59
C ASP A 77 27.02 -0.77 29.06
N LEU A 78 27.90 -0.07 28.36
CA LEU A 78 28.00 -0.09 26.90
C LEU A 78 28.43 -1.45 26.32
N GLN A 79 28.85 -2.42 27.15
CA GLN A 79 29.05 -3.81 26.69
C GLN A 79 27.76 -4.52 26.33
N GLU A 80 26.61 -4.04 26.82
CA GLU A 80 25.26 -4.58 26.50
C GLU A 80 24.79 -4.22 25.09
N ASP A 81 25.51 -3.40 24.32
CA ASP A 81 25.19 -3.04 22.95
C ASP A 81 25.22 -4.22 21.97
N LYS A 82 26.04 -5.23 22.24
CA LYS A 82 26.32 -6.34 21.32
C LYS A 82 25.16 -7.29 21.17
N VAL A 83 24.50 -7.62 22.27
CA VAL A 83 23.38 -8.56 22.28
C VAL A 83 22.23 -8.09 21.36
N PRO A 84 21.68 -6.87 21.54
CA PRO A 84 20.60 -6.40 20.67
C PRO A 84 21.03 -6.22 19.20
N VAL A 85 22.30 -5.81 18.95
CA VAL A 85 22.79 -5.66 17.58
C VAL A 85 22.91 -7.02 16.88
N PHE A 86 23.51 -8.02 17.54
CA PHE A 86 23.65 -9.35 16.96
C PHE A 86 22.28 -10.01 16.72
N GLN A 87 21.39 -9.97 17.71
CA GLN A 87 20.04 -10.51 17.56
C GLN A 87 19.25 -9.83 16.45
N ALA A 88 19.38 -8.52 16.30
CA ALA A 88 18.74 -7.79 15.22
C ALA A 88 19.30 -8.20 13.86
N THR A 89 20.62 -8.32 13.75
CA THR A 89 21.31 -8.75 12.52
C THR A 89 20.93 -10.17 12.13
N ASP A 90 21.02 -11.11 13.06
CA ASP A 90 20.66 -12.52 12.82
C ASP A 90 19.19 -12.66 12.42
N THR A 91 18.31 -11.91 13.08
CA THR A 91 16.88 -11.88 12.73
C THR A 91 16.68 -11.41 11.28
N LEU A 92 17.37 -10.37 10.85
CA LEU A 92 17.23 -9.84 9.48
C LEU A 92 17.88 -10.76 8.45
N LEU A 93 19.06 -11.32 8.75
CA LEU A 93 19.74 -12.28 7.85
C LEU A 93 18.92 -13.54 7.61
N ALA A 94 18.19 -14.02 8.62
CA ALA A 94 17.29 -15.16 8.46
C ALA A 94 15.99 -14.77 7.74
N LEU A 95 15.45 -13.59 8.01
CA LEU A 95 14.12 -13.18 7.53
C LEU A 95 14.14 -12.74 6.06
N LEU A 96 15.12 -11.94 5.64
CA LEU A 96 15.14 -11.31 4.33
C LEU A 96 15.16 -12.31 3.16
N PRO A 97 15.97 -13.40 3.17
CA PRO A 97 15.94 -14.38 2.08
C PRO A 97 14.60 -15.10 1.97
N VAL A 98 13.98 -15.46 3.11
CA VAL A 98 12.67 -16.12 3.13
C VAL A 98 11.60 -15.19 2.56
N LEU A 99 11.62 -13.93 2.97
CA LEU A 99 10.68 -12.92 2.49
C LEU A 99 10.84 -12.66 0.99
N ALA A 100 12.08 -12.59 0.50
CA ALA A 100 12.38 -12.41 -0.92
C ALA A 100 11.82 -13.58 -1.74
N GLY A 101 12.04 -14.83 -1.33
CA GLY A 101 11.50 -16.01 -2.00
C GLY A 101 9.97 -16.08 -1.94
N ALA A 102 9.38 -15.68 -0.82
CA ALA A 102 7.93 -15.61 -0.70
C ALA A 102 7.33 -14.58 -1.67
N LEU A 103 7.94 -13.40 -1.80
CA LEU A 103 7.50 -12.36 -2.74
C LEU A 103 7.68 -12.75 -4.20
N ASP A 104 8.78 -13.41 -4.54
CA ASP A 104 9.08 -13.86 -5.91
C ASP A 104 8.07 -14.91 -6.42
N THR A 105 7.45 -15.63 -5.52
CA THR A 105 6.49 -16.71 -5.85
C THR A 105 5.02 -16.32 -5.71
N ILE A 106 4.71 -15.05 -5.40
CA ILE A 106 3.32 -14.57 -5.32
C ILE A 106 2.67 -14.58 -6.70
N THR A 107 1.48 -15.17 -6.78
CA THR A 107 0.60 -15.03 -7.95
C THR A 107 -0.33 -13.83 -7.74
N LEU A 108 -0.31 -12.90 -8.69
CA LEU A 108 -1.21 -11.74 -8.71
C LEU A 108 -2.49 -12.06 -9.48
N HIS A 109 -3.61 -11.48 -9.04
CA HIS A 109 -4.92 -11.60 -9.70
C HIS A 109 -5.41 -10.23 -10.22
N PRO A 110 -4.84 -9.70 -11.33
CA PRO A 110 -5.14 -8.35 -11.81
C PRO A 110 -6.61 -8.11 -12.10
N ALA A 111 -7.31 -9.11 -12.63
CA ALA A 111 -8.75 -8.99 -12.92
C ALA A 111 -9.56 -8.74 -11.64
N ARG A 112 -9.24 -9.43 -10.55
CA ARG A 112 -9.90 -9.25 -9.25
C ARG A 112 -9.54 -7.91 -8.62
N MET A 113 -8.27 -7.49 -8.71
CA MET A 113 -7.83 -6.17 -8.26
C MET A 113 -8.57 -5.06 -9.01
N ARG A 114 -8.71 -5.19 -10.33
CA ARG A 114 -9.45 -4.21 -11.16
C ARG A 114 -10.94 -4.17 -10.80
N ALA A 115 -11.57 -5.31 -10.58
CA ALA A 115 -12.99 -5.39 -10.22
C ALA A 115 -13.30 -4.80 -8.83
N ALA A 116 -12.30 -4.67 -7.97
CA ALA A 116 -12.45 -4.08 -6.64
C ALA A 116 -12.32 -2.54 -6.63
N ILE A 117 -12.04 -1.92 -7.77
CA ILE A 117 -11.97 -0.45 -7.87
C ILE A 117 -13.40 0.10 -7.88
N ASP A 118 -13.75 0.82 -6.82
CA ASP A 118 -15.00 1.57 -6.76
C ASP A 118 -14.85 2.87 -7.57
N PRO A 119 -15.77 3.19 -8.51
CA PRO A 119 -15.76 4.45 -9.25
C PRO A 119 -15.73 5.70 -8.36
N ALA A 120 -16.23 5.64 -7.12
CA ALA A 120 -16.15 6.73 -6.16
C ALA A 120 -14.71 7.10 -5.79
N MET A 121 -13.74 6.18 -5.92
CA MET A 121 -12.32 6.46 -5.73
C MET A 121 -11.78 7.51 -6.72
N LEU A 122 -12.44 7.65 -7.89
CA LEU A 122 -12.08 8.60 -8.94
C LEU A 122 -12.76 9.97 -8.78
N ALA A 123 -13.45 10.22 -7.67
CA ALA A 123 -14.03 11.54 -7.37
C ALA A 123 -12.97 12.65 -7.32
N THR A 124 -11.73 12.32 -6.95
CA THR A 124 -10.60 13.26 -6.99
C THR A 124 -10.24 13.62 -8.44
N ASP A 125 -10.26 12.65 -9.34
CA ASP A 125 -10.01 12.88 -10.78
C ASP A 125 -11.08 13.77 -11.40
N LEU A 126 -12.33 13.68 -10.93
CA LEU A 126 -13.41 14.61 -11.30
C LEU A 126 -13.08 16.05 -10.85
N ALA A 127 -12.61 16.25 -9.63
CA ALA A 127 -12.20 17.56 -9.17
C ALA A 127 -11.03 18.11 -10.00
N ASP A 128 -10.02 17.28 -10.28
CA ASP A 128 -8.87 17.64 -11.12
C ASP A 128 -9.30 18.00 -12.56
N PHE A 129 -10.25 17.24 -13.12
CA PHE A 129 -10.84 17.53 -14.43
C PHE A 129 -11.48 18.92 -14.47
N LEU A 130 -12.30 19.25 -13.49
CA LEU A 130 -12.94 20.56 -13.39
C LEU A 130 -11.94 21.71 -13.22
N VAL A 131 -10.90 21.49 -12.40
CA VAL A 131 -9.82 22.48 -12.24
C VAL A 131 -9.08 22.73 -13.55
N LYS A 132 -8.77 21.67 -14.33
CA LYS A 132 -8.18 21.80 -15.67
C LYS A 132 -9.07 22.57 -16.66
N LYS A 133 -10.38 22.59 -16.41
CA LYS A 133 -11.36 23.38 -17.18
C LYS A 133 -11.53 24.82 -16.65
N GLY A 134 -10.72 25.23 -15.66
CA GLY A 134 -10.71 26.59 -15.12
C GLY A 134 -11.63 26.80 -13.90
N VAL A 135 -12.25 25.76 -13.38
CA VAL A 135 -13.06 25.87 -12.15
C VAL A 135 -12.13 26.01 -10.94
N PRO A 136 -12.32 26.99 -10.04
CA PRO A 136 -11.53 27.09 -8.83
C PRO A 136 -11.58 25.79 -7.99
N PHE A 137 -10.46 25.37 -7.42
CA PHE A 137 -10.32 24.10 -6.71
C PHE A 137 -11.42 23.87 -5.66
N ARG A 138 -11.76 24.89 -4.86
CA ARG A 138 -12.81 24.77 -3.83
C ARG A 138 -14.18 24.42 -4.43
N GLU A 139 -14.51 25.04 -5.56
CA GLU A 139 -15.76 24.80 -6.28
C GLU A 139 -15.76 23.43 -6.96
N ALA A 140 -14.64 23.06 -7.59
CA ALA A 140 -14.45 21.75 -8.21
C ALA A 140 -14.61 20.61 -7.17
N HIS A 141 -13.97 20.75 -6.01
CA HIS A 141 -14.10 19.79 -4.91
C HIS A 141 -15.53 19.72 -4.36
N ALA A 142 -16.19 20.87 -4.20
CA ALA A 142 -17.59 20.91 -3.76
C ALA A 142 -18.53 20.21 -4.78
N THR A 143 -18.28 20.41 -6.09
CA THR A 143 -19.05 19.77 -7.17
C THR A 143 -18.81 18.25 -7.17
N ALA A 144 -17.57 17.79 -7.03
CA ALA A 144 -17.27 16.37 -6.90
C ALA A 144 -17.98 15.75 -5.68
N GLY A 145 -18.01 16.43 -4.54
CA GLY A 145 -18.73 15.99 -3.36
C GLY A 145 -20.26 15.94 -3.56
N LYS A 146 -20.83 16.86 -4.35
CA LYS A 146 -22.26 16.81 -4.74
C LYS A 146 -22.55 15.62 -5.66
N ALA A 147 -21.66 15.33 -6.61
CA ALA A 147 -21.80 14.19 -7.51
C ALA A 147 -21.80 12.86 -6.75
N VAL A 148 -20.87 12.68 -5.79
CA VAL A 148 -20.84 11.50 -4.92
C VAL A 148 -22.15 11.35 -4.13
N ARG A 149 -22.67 12.44 -3.55
CA ARG A 149 -23.97 12.39 -2.84
C ARG A 149 -25.11 12.04 -3.75
N LEU A 150 -25.19 12.62 -4.95
CA LEU A 150 -26.22 12.32 -5.92
C LEU A 150 -26.19 10.84 -6.35
N ALA A 151 -24.99 10.27 -6.54
CA ALA A 151 -24.81 8.86 -6.86
C ALA A 151 -25.33 7.96 -5.72
N ILE A 152 -25.05 8.31 -4.46
CA ILE A 152 -25.57 7.60 -3.28
C ILE A 152 -27.10 7.70 -3.21
N GLU A 153 -27.66 8.90 -3.37
CA GLU A 153 -29.12 9.14 -3.33
C GLU A 153 -29.86 8.37 -4.43
N LYS A 154 -29.21 8.18 -5.58
CA LYS A 154 -29.76 7.41 -6.70
C LYS A 154 -29.44 5.91 -6.65
N GLU A 155 -28.71 5.48 -5.63
CA GLU A 155 -28.23 4.09 -5.52
C GLU A 155 -27.52 3.62 -6.81
N THR A 156 -26.73 4.50 -7.44
CA THR A 156 -26.01 4.23 -8.68
C THR A 156 -24.51 4.51 -8.52
N PRO A 157 -23.61 3.76 -9.17
CA PRO A 157 -22.19 4.08 -9.22
C PRO A 157 -21.93 5.47 -9.82
N LEU A 158 -20.86 6.14 -9.36
CA LEU A 158 -20.54 7.51 -9.75
C LEU A 158 -20.30 7.66 -11.27
N ASP A 159 -19.72 6.65 -11.90
CA ASP A 159 -19.46 6.59 -13.35
C ASP A 159 -20.70 6.33 -14.20
N GLN A 160 -21.84 5.99 -13.57
CA GLN A 160 -23.11 5.76 -14.26
C GLN A 160 -24.09 6.94 -14.15
N LEU A 161 -23.66 8.06 -13.55
CA LEU A 161 -24.45 9.29 -13.60
C LEU A 161 -24.68 9.74 -15.05
N THR A 162 -25.92 10.08 -15.37
CA THR A 162 -26.31 10.51 -16.72
C THR A 162 -25.86 11.95 -17.00
N MET A 163 -25.81 12.34 -18.29
CA MET A 163 -25.51 13.75 -18.63
C MET A 163 -26.54 14.72 -18.04
N ALA A 164 -27.81 14.31 -17.87
CA ALA A 164 -28.81 15.14 -17.18
C ALA A 164 -28.40 15.36 -15.69
N ASP A 165 -27.88 14.35 -15.03
CA ASP A 165 -27.38 14.48 -13.66
C ASP A 165 -26.20 15.44 -13.57
N TRP A 166 -25.25 15.31 -14.48
CA TRP A 166 -24.10 16.22 -14.55
C TRP A 166 -24.52 17.67 -14.79
N GLN A 167 -25.51 17.88 -15.65
CA GLN A 167 -26.04 19.23 -15.91
C GLN A 167 -26.68 19.85 -14.65
N THR A 168 -27.37 19.06 -13.79
CA THR A 168 -27.90 19.57 -12.51
C THR A 168 -26.80 20.02 -11.54
N LEU A 169 -25.60 19.47 -11.70
CA LEU A 169 -24.41 19.82 -10.92
C LEU A 169 -23.60 20.96 -11.54
N GLY A 170 -24.08 21.53 -12.67
CA GLY A 170 -23.40 22.57 -13.41
C GLY A 170 -22.25 22.08 -14.31
N VAL A 171 -22.15 20.77 -14.54
CA VAL A 171 -21.14 20.17 -15.42
C VAL A 171 -21.78 19.83 -16.76
N THR A 172 -21.44 20.62 -17.79
CA THR A 172 -22.03 20.48 -19.14
C THR A 172 -21.11 19.81 -20.15
N ASP A 173 -19.82 19.65 -19.82
CA ASP A 173 -18.83 19.03 -20.70
C ASP A 173 -19.03 17.49 -20.72
N PRO A 174 -19.36 16.89 -21.87
CA PRO A 174 -19.58 15.44 -21.97
C PRO A 174 -18.31 14.63 -21.69
N ALA A 175 -17.14 15.20 -21.75
CA ALA A 175 -15.89 14.54 -21.41
C ALA A 175 -15.83 14.11 -19.92
N VAL A 176 -16.73 14.60 -19.07
CA VAL A 176 -16.84 14.17 -17.66
C VAL A 176 -17.07 12.67 -17.54
N THR A 177 -17.77 12.03 -18.45
CA THR A 177 -18.02 10.58 -18.44
C THR A 177 -16.74 9.76 -18.66
N GLN A 178 -15.68 10.35 -19.21
CA GLN A 178 -14.40 9.68 -19.48
C GLN A 178 -13.41 9.79 -18.32
N VAL A 179 -13.77 10.53 -17.26
CA VAL A 179 -12.93 10.74 -16.09
C VAL A 179 -12.78 9.44 -15.27
N PHE A 180 -13.82 8.60 -15.30
CA PHE A 180 -13.91 7.40 -14.46
C PHE A 180 -13.20 6.17 -15.05
N ASP A 181 -12.10 6.38 -15.75
CA ASP A 181 -11.22 5.32 -16.22
C ASP A 181 -10.00 5.20 -15.29
N PRO A 182 -9.88 4.11 -14.50
CA PRO A 182 -8.75 3.93 -13.58
C PRO A 182 -7.38 3.94 -14.28
N GLN A 183 -7.32 3.48 -15.52
CA GLN A 183 -6.07 3.48 -16.28
C GLN A 183 -5.63 4.91 -16.59
N LYS A 184 -6.53 5.75 -17.05
CA LYS A 184 -6.26 7.17 -17.29
C LYS A 184 -5.90 7.92 -16.01
N SER A 185 -6.57 7.60 -14.89
CA SER A 185 -6.24 8.15 -13.59
C SER A 185 -4.78 7.88 -13.21
N ILE A 186 -4.33 6.63 -13.33
CA ILE A 186 -2.95 6.23 -13.04
C ILE A 186 -1.96 6.95 -13.97
N GLU A 187 -2.23 7.03 -15.25
CA GLU A 187 -1.35 7.68 -16.26
C GLU A 187 -1.13 9.16 -15.98
N THR A 188 -2.09 9.85 -15.36
CA THR A 188 -1.95 11.26 -15.00
C THR A 188 -1.02 11.50 -13.79
N ARG A 189 -0.68 10.50 -13.01
CA ARG A 189 0.17 10.58 -11.81
C ARG A 189 1.65 10.44 -12.17
N ASN A 190 2.16 11.30 -13.05
CA ASN A 190 3.49 11.22 -13.65
C ASN A 190 4.59 12.03 -12.93
N ALA A 191 4.29 12.65 -11.81
CA ALA A 191 5.30 13.31 -10.98
C ALA A 191 6.31 12.29 -10.41
N LEU A 192 7.49 12.76 -10.01
CA LEU A 192 8.48 11.92 -9.31
C LEU A 192 7.85 11.31 -8.05
N GLY A 193 7.91 9.99 -7.92
CA GLY A 193 7.21 9.25 -6.85
C GLY A 193 5.75 8.91 -7.17
N GLY A 194 5.24 9.32 -8.33
CA GLY A 194 3.90 8.99 -8.79
C GLY A 194 3.73 7.55 -9.25
N THR A 195 2.47 7.16 -9.50
CA THR A 195 2.08 5.79 -9.87
C THR A 195 1.94 5.57 -11.37
N ALA A 196 2.17 6.59 -12.21
CA ALA A 196 2.18 6.40 -13.66
C ALA A 196 3.27 5.38 -14.08
N PRO A 197 3.03 4.54 -15.10
CA PRO A 197 3.97 3.51 -15.51
C PRO A 197 5.40 4.01 -15.72
N ASP A 198 5.57 5.15 -16.37
CA ASP A 198 6.90 5.74 -16.60
C ASP A 198 7.56 6.23 -15.31
N ALA A 199 6.78 6.82 -14.39
CA ALA A 199 7.30 7.25 -13.09
C ALA A 199 7.74 6.04 -12.24
N VAL A 200 6.96 4.96 -12.24
CA VAL A 200 7.31 3.70 -11.54
C VAL A 200 8.54 3.06 -12.19
N LYS A 201 8.61 2.98 -13.52
CA LYS A 201 9.77 2.45 -14.24
C LYS A 201 11.04 3.21 -13.90
N TYR A 202 10.99 4.54 -13.91
CA TYR A 202 12.12 5.37 -13.51
C TYR A 202 12.59 5.04 -12.09
N GLN A 203 11.66 4.95 -11.12
CA GLN A 203 11.99 4.62 -9.72
C GLN A 203 12.60 3.23 -9.59
N LEU A 204 12.11 2.24 -10.35
CA LEU A 204 12.66 0.89 -10.36
C LEU A 204 14.10 0.86 -10.91
N GLU A 205 14.38 1.64 -11.96
CA GLU A 205 15.73 1.76 -12.52
C GLU A 205 16.69 2.40 -11.52
N GLN A 206 16.25 3.45 -10.80
CA GLN A 206 17.05 4.06 -9.73
C GLN A 206 17.29 3.08 -8.57
N ALA A 207 16.28 2.34 -8.14
CA ALA A 207 16.42 1.36 -7.07
C ALA A 207 17.38 0.23 -7.47
N LYS A 208 17.31 -0.28 -8.70
CA LYS A 208 18.24 -1.30 -9.21
C LYS A 208 19.68 -0.81 -9.24
N ALA A 209 19.92 0.45 -9.61
CA ALA A 209 21.25 1.04 -9.64
C ALA A 209 21.87 1.20 -8.23
N ILE A 210 21.04 1.29 -7.18
CA ILE A 210 21.51 1.39 -5.78
C ILE A 210 21.92 0.02 -5.24
N VAL A 211 21.31 -1.07 -5.70
CA VAL A 211 21.55 -2.43 -5.17
C VAL A 211 22.47 -3.27 -6.04
N ALA A 212 22.83 -2.78 -7.22
CA ALA A 212 23.83 -3.39 -8.10
C ALA A 212 25.25 -3.11 -7.63
#